data_b77f990c61b3009b0b8cf57a9ecd02bf
#
_entry.id   b77f990c61b3009b0b8cf57a9ecd02bf
#
_cell.length_a   1.000
_cell.length_b   1.000
_cell.length_c   1.000
_cell.angle_alpha   90.00
_cell.angle_beta   90.00
_cell.angle_gamma   90.00
#
_symmetry.space_group_name_H-M   'P 1'
#
loop_
_entity.id
_entity.type
_entity.pdbx_description
1 polymer ?
#
loop_
_entity_poly.entity_id
_entity_poly.type
_entity_poly.pdbx_seq_one_letter_code
_entity_poly.pdbx_strand_id
1 'polypeptide(L)'
;MSTTNVQGYDVIGDIHGCATELEALLGLIDYERGSDGVYRHRDRRAIFVGDLIDRGPDHVRVLQTVKAMVDGGSAQMVLGNHEFNALAYATEWPAGSGKFLRPHDDPGNETAAKNEQQHAEFLEQVTGAERERYLKWFWTQPLWLDLGG
;
A
#
# COMPACT_ATOMS: atom_id res chain seq x y z
N MET A 1 1.65 12.56 28.10
CA MET A 1 1.64 11.76 26.85
C MET A 1 1.42 10.30 27.21
N SER A 2 0.25 9.78 26.94
CA SER A 2 0.00 8.35 27.17
C SER A 2 0.80 7.56 26.14
N THR A 3 1.90 6.96 26.56
CA THR A 3 2.49 5.83 25.85
C THR A 3 1.48 4.71 25.91
N THR A 4 0.68 4.56 24.88
CA THR A 4 -0.19 3.40 24.71
C THR A 4 0.72 2.20 24.68
N ASN A 5 0.69 1.41 25.73
CA ASN A 5 1.53 0.20 25.85
C ASN A 5 0.97 -0.80 24.82
N VAL A 6 1.65 -0.92 23.68
CA VAL A 6 1.27 -1.88 22.63
C VAL A 6 1.51 -3.27 23.15
N GLN A 7 0.45 -4.06 23.30
CA GLN A 7 0.51 -5.42 23.84
C GLN A 7 0.73 -6.48 22.75
N GLY A 8 0.61 -6.10 21.46
CA GLY A 8 0.81 -7.00 20.36
C GLY A 8 0.58 -6.36 19.00
N TYR A 9 0.85 -7.14 17.97
CA TYR A 9 0.71 -6.74 16.58
C TYR A 9 -0.18 -7.71 15.82
N ASP A 10 -1.00 -7.17 14.92
CA ASP A 10 -1.76 -7.94 13.93
C ASP A 10 -1.10 -7.74 12.56
N VAL A 11 -0.56 -8.80 11.99
CA VAL A 11 0.13 -8.75 10.69
C VAL A 11 -0.86 -9.03 9.58
N ILE A 12 -0.98 -8.11 8.63
CA ILE A 12 -1.94 -8.15 7.53
C ILE A 12 -1.20 -7.98 6.20
N GLY A 13 -1.43 -8.87 5.25
CA GLY A 13 -0.81 -8.82 3.92
C GLY A 13 -1.76 -9.17 2.79
N ASP A 14 -1.27 -8.99 1.55
CA ASP A 14 -1.93 -9.41 0.31
C ASP A 14 -3.35 -8.84 0.16
N ILE A 15 -3.52 -7.55 0.36
CA ILE A 15 -4.82 -6.87 0.34
C ILE A 15 -5.32 -6.64 -1.09
N HIS A 16 -4.40 -6.28 -2.00
CA HIS A 16 -4.66 -6.17 -3.44
C HIS A 16 -5.98 -5.47 -3.80
N GLY A 17 -6.21 -4.27 -3.28
CA GLY A 17 -7.41 -3.48 -3.62
C GLY A 17 -8.73 -4.02 -3.08
N CYS A 18 -8.72 -5.01 -2.20
CA CYS A 18 -9.91 -5.62 -1.59
C CYS A 18 -10.33 -4.86 -0.32
N ALA A 19 -10.89 -3.66 -0.48
CA ALA A 19 -11.22 -2.78 0.63
C ALA A 19 -12.32 -3.32 1.55
N THR A 20 -13.34 -3.97 0.98
CA THR A 20 -14.45 -4.54 1.76
C THR A 20 -13.96 -5.65 2.68
N GLU A 21 -13.10 -6.52 2.17
CA GLU A 21 -12.49 -7.62 2.93
C GLU A 21 -11.53 -7.09 4.00
N LEU A 22 -10.76 -6.06 3.69
CA LEU A 22 -9.89 -5.40 4.67
C LEU A 22 -10.69 -4.82 5.83
N GLU A 23 -11.75 -4.06 5.55
CA GLU A 23 -12.58 -3.45 6.58
C GLU A 23 -13.32 -4.50 7.42
N ALA A 24 -13.80 -5.58 6.79
CA ALA A 24 -14.41 -6.70 7.48
C ALA A 24 -13.40 -7.40 8.41
N LEU A 25 -12.17 -7.64 7.95
CA LEU A 25 -11.09 -8.19 8.76
C LEU A 25 -10.78 -7.30 9.96
N LEU A 26 -10.59 -5.99 9.73
CA LEU A 26 -10.31 -5.04 10.81
C LEU A 26 -11.40 -5.09 11.89
N GLY A 27 -12.68 -5.14 11.49
CA GLY A 27 -13.79 -5.30 12.43
C GLY A 27 -13.76 -6.63 13.19
N LEU A 28 -13.42 -7.73 12.51
CA LEU A 28 -13.32 -9.05 13.14
C LEU A 28 -12.20 -9.17 14.19
N ILE A 29 -11.14 -8.38 14.04
CA ILE A 29 -10.02 -8.35 14.97
C ILE A 29 -10.07 -7.13 15.93
N ASP A 30 -11.26 -6.57 16.12
CA ASP A 30 -11.59 -5.53 17.10
C ASP A 30 -10.95 -4.15 16.84
N TYR A 31 -10.65 -3.81 15.56
CA TYR A 31 -10.34 -2.44 15.19
C TYR A 31 -11.64 -1.66 14.95
N GLU A 32 -11.81 -0.59 15.67
CA GLU A 32 -12.96 0.30 15.55
C GLU A 32 -12.61 1.54 14.72
N ARG A 33 -13.51 1.91 13.82
CA ARG A 33 -13.36 3.12 13.00
C ARG A 33 -13.80 4.35 13.80
N GLY A 34 -12.85 5.24 14.08
CA GLY A 34 -13.13 6.51 14.75
C GLY A 34 -13.92 7.49 13.88
N SER A 35 -14.36 8.58 14.48
CA SER A 35 -15.05 9.68 13.76
C SER A 35 -14.17 10.38 12.73
N ASP A 36 -12.85 10.28 12.87
CA ASP A 36 -11.84 10.74 11.93
C ASP A 36 -11.57 9.74 10.76
N GLY A 37 -12.28 8.61 10.76
CA GLY A 37 -12.17 7.57 9.74
C GLY A 37 -11.00 6.60 9.95
N VAL A 38 -10.21 6.76 11.01
CA VAL A 38 -9.05 5.91 11.30
C VAL A 38 -9.45 4.71 12.13
N TYR A 39 -9.05 3.52 11.69
CA TYR A 39 -9.24 2.29 12.46
C TYR A 39 -8.18 2.17 13.57
N ARG A 40 -8.60 1.85 14.78
CA ARG A 40 -7.75 1.71 15.96
C ARG A 40 -8.16 0.51 16.79
N HIS A 41 -7.18 -0.18 17.33
CA HIS A 41 -7.38 -1.15 18.39
C HIS A 41 -6.92 -0.57 19.72
N ARG A 42 -7.54 -0.98 20.80
CA ARG A 42 -7.22 -0.48 22.15
C ARG A 42 -5.77 -0.74 22.57
N ASP A 43 -5.28 -1.96 22.33
CA ASP A 43 -4.01 -2.46 22.88
C ASP A 43 -3.05 -3.01 21.80
N ARG A 44 -3.49 -3.12 20.53
CA ARG A 44 -2.69 -3.67 19.43
C ARG A 44 -2.47 -2.65 18.32
N ARG A 45 -1.51 -2.93 17.47
CA ARG A 45 -1.27 -2.18 16.22
C ARG A 45 -1.23 -3.13 15.04
N ALA A 46 -1.74 -2.67 13.92
CA ALA A 46 -1.63 -3.40 12.67
C ALA A 46 -0.22 -3.21 12.07
N ILE A 47 0.28 -4.25 11.41
CA ILE A 47 1.45 -4.19 10.55
C ILE A 47 1.03 -4.69 9.17
N PHE A 48 1.02 -3.78 8.20
CA PHE A 48 0.78 -4.12 6.81
C PHE A 48 2.10 -4.54 6.15
N VAL A 49 2.14 -5.74 5.60
CA VAL A 49 3.35 -6.26 4.95
C VAL A 49 3.37 -5.99 3.44
N GLY A 50 2.67 -4.95 3.01
CA GLY A 50 2.59 -4.53 1.61
C GLY A 50 1.56 -5.28 0.81
N ASP A 51 1.73 -5.23 -0.52
CA ASP A 51 0.81 -5.79 -1.52
C ASP A 51 -0.62 -5.23 -1.34
N LEU A 52 -0.69 -3.91 -1.19
CA LEU A 52 -1.94 -3.16 -1.05
C LEU A 52 -2.68 -3.01 -2.38
N ILE A 53 -1.91 -2.97 -3.46
CA ILE A 53 -2.34 -2.61 -4.81
C ILE A 53 -2.29 -3.79 -5.79
N ASP A 54 -2.77 -3.53 -7.00
CA ASP A 54 -2.98 -4.47 -8.10
C ASP A 54 -4.12 -5.47 -7.84
N ARG A 55 -4.75 -5.95 -8.90
CA ARG A 55 -5.81 -6.98 -8.96
C ARG A 55 -7.21 -6.53 -8.54
N GLY A 56 -7.41 -6.07 -7.31
CA GLY A 56 -8.73 -5.87 -6.72
C GLY A 56 -9.48 -4.62 -7.18
N PRO A 57 -10.73 -4.46 -6.74
CA PRO A 57 -11.64 -3.47 -7.33
C PRO A 57 -11.59 -2.07 -6.70
N ASP A 58 -10.96 -1.88 -5.54
CA ASP A 58 -11.06 -0.61 -4.78
C ASP A 58 -9.74 -0.21 -4.12
N HIS A 59 -8.76 0.16 -4.95
CA HIS A 59 -7.43 0.56 -4.52
C HIS A 59 -7.45 1.86 -3.71
N VAL A 60 -8.25 2.84 -4.12
CA VAL A 60 -8.30 4.15 -3.46
C VAL A 60 -8.71 3.99 -1.99
N ARG A 61 -9.74 3.20 -1.74
CA ARG A 61 -10.24 2.98 -0.38
C ARG A 61 -9.27 2.18 0.49
N VAL A 62 -8.59 1.18 -0.08
CA VAL A 62 -7.50 0.47 0.61
C VAL A 62 -6.38 1.43 1.00
N LEU A 63 -5.89 2.22 0.04
CA LEU A 63 -4.80 3.17 0.28
C LEU A 63 -5.17 4.25 1.29
N GLN A 64 -6.39 4.78 1.22
CA GLN A 64 -6.92 5.73 2.20
C GLN A 64 -6.95 5.14 3.61
N THR A 65 -7.48 3.92 3.75
CA THR A 65 -7.59 3.23 5.03
C THR A 65 -6.22 2.95 5.64
N VAL A 66 -5.33 2.32 4.89
CA VAL A 66 -4.00 1.95 5.37
C VAL A 66 -3.16 3.20 5.69
N LYS A 67 -3.15 4.18 4.78
CA LYS A 67 -2.42 5.43 5.02
C LYS A 67 -2.92 6.18 6.25
N ALA A 68 -4.22 6.28 6.43
CA ALA A 68 -4.82 6.91 7.61
C ALA A 68 -4.41 6.21 8.91
N MET A 69 -4.37 4.88 8.91
CA MET A 69 -3.90 4.10 10.07
C MET A 69 -2.42 4.30 10.34
N VAL A 70 -1.58 4.34 9.31
CA VAL A 70 -0.13 4.59 9.43
C VAL A 70 0.13 6.01 9.93
N ASP A 71 -0.46 7.01 9.31
CA ASP A 71 -0.31 8.42 9.70
C ASP A 71 -0.86 8.67 11.12
N GLY A 72 -1.95 8.00 11.49
CA GLY A 72 -2.58 8.07 12.81
C GLY A 72 -1.89 7.23 13.90
N GLY A 73 -0.83 6.50 13.57
CA GLY A 73 -0.04 5.71 14.52
C GLY A 73 -0.70 4.41 15.01
N SER A 74 -1.83 4.00 14.41
CA SER A 74 -2.50 2.72 14.71
C SER A 74 -1.97 1.56 13.88
N ALA A 75 -1.16 1.84 12.89
CA ALA A 75 -0.46 0.85 12.07
C ALA A 75 0.96 1.28 11.69
N GLN A 76 1.72 0.31 11.24
CA GLN A 76 2.97 0.47 10.51
C GLN A 76 2.87 -0.33 9.22
N MET A 77 3.74 -0.08 8.25
CA MET A 77 3.82 -0.93 7.07
C MET A 77 5.27 -1.08 6.58
N VAL A 78 5.49 -2.14 5.83
CA VAL A 78 6.64 -2.31 4.96
C VAL A 78 6.17 -2.41 3.52
N LEU A 79 7.04 -2.11 2.57
CA LEU A 79 6.73 -2.27 1.15
C LEU A 79 6.68 -3.76 0.78
N GLY A 80 5.62 -4.15 0.08
CA GLY A 80 5.56 -5.41 -0.64
C GLY A 80 6.19 -5.28 -2.04
N ASN A 81 6.26 -6.39 -2.77
CA ASN A 81 6.78 -6.36 -4.13
C ASN A 81 5.88 -5.57 -5.10
N HIS A 82 4.58 -5.47 -4.85
CA HIS A 82 3.67 -4.69 -5.70
C HIS A 82 3.91 -3.18 -5.57
N GLU A 83 4.10 -2.65 -4.38
CA GLU A 83 4.47 -1.24 -4.18
C GLU A 83 5.85 -0.95 -4.78
N PHE A 84 6.82 -1.85 -4.60
CA PHE A 84 8.15 -1.72 -5.19
C PHE A 84 8.08 -1.72 -6.72
N ASN A 85 7.28 -2.59 -7.30
CA ASN A 85 7.01 -2.63 -8.72
C ASN A 85 6.33 -1.36 -9.25
N ALA A 86 5.40 -0.77 -8.49
CA ALA A 86 4.76 0.50 -8.85
C ALA A 86 5.78 1.64 -8.88
N LEU A 87 6.69 1.71 -7.92
CA LEU A 87 7.78 2.68 -7.91
C LEU A 87 8.72 2.49 -9.12
N ALA A 88 9.09 1.25 -9.43
CA ALA A 88 9.93 0.93 -10.60
C ALA A 88 9.22 1.25 -11.91
N TYR A 89 7.91 1.03 -12.00
CA TYR A 89 7.07 1.38 -13.14
C TYR A 89 7.04 2.88 -13.40
N ALA A 90 7.00 3.69 -12.34
CA ALA A 90 6.96 5.14 -12.42
C ALA A 90 8.36 5.81 -12.51
N THR A 91 9.45 5.04 -12.36
CA THR A 91 10.81 5.59 -12.34
C THR A 91 11.49 5.41 -13.68
N GLU A 92 11.70 6.53 -14.39
CA GLU A 92 12.45 6.57 -15.64
C GLU A 92 13.95 6.35 -15.38
N TRP A 93 14.59 5.49 -16.17
CA TRP A 93 16.02 5.24 -16.07
C TRP A 93 16.62 4.79 -17.43
N PRO A 94 17.70 5.42 -17.92
CA PRO A 94 18.25 6.69 -17.41
C PRO A 94 17.25 7.86 -17.54
N ALA A 95 17.40 8.89 -16.73
CA ALA A 95 16.51 10.05 -16.79
C ALA A 95 16.46 10.66 -18.20
N GLY A 96 15.27 10.96 -18.71
CA GLY A 96 15.03 11.49 -20.06
C GLY A 96 15.13 10.47 -21.19
N SER A 97 15.27 9.17 -20.86
CA SER A 97 15.40 8.09 -21.88
C SER A 97 14.06 7.61 -22.45
N GLY A 98 12.96 7.88 -21.76
CA GLY A 98 11.66 7.26 -22.04
C GLY A 98 11.56 5.79 -21.65
N LYS A 99 12.59 5.24 -20.97
CA LYS A 99 12.62 3.87 -20.45
C LYS A 99 12.47 3.86 -18.95
N PHE A 100 11.82 2.85 -18.41
CA PHE A 100 11.50 2.73 -17.00
C PHE A 100 12.17 1.52 -16.37
N LEU A 101 12.44 1.58 -15.07
CA LEU A 101 13.05 0.48 -14.33
C LEU A 101 12.21 -0.80 -14.44
N ARG A 102 10.88 -0.67 -14.44
CA ARG A 102 9.98 -1.76 -14.84
C ARG A 102 9.47 -1.48 -16.24
N PRO A 103 9.91 -2.24 -17.27
CA PRO A 103 9.57 -1.97 -18.65
C PRO A 103 8.06 -1.96 -18.92
N HIS A 104 7.60 -0.96 -19.68
CA HIS A 104 6.25 -0.80 -20.20
C HIS A 104 6.31 0.14 -21.41
N ASP A 105 5.19 0.32 -22.12
CA ASP A 105 5.12 1.12 -23.34
C ASP A 105 6.18 0.72 -24.40
N ASP A 106 6.44 -0.58 -24.50
CA ASP A 106 7.45 -1.14 -25.41
C ASP A 106 6.78 -2.20 -26.32
N PRO A 107 6.26 -1.79 -27.49
CA PRO A 107 5.54 -2.67 -28.40
C PRO A 107 6.40 -3.86 -28.84
N GLY A 108 5.84 -5.07 -28.71
CA GLY A 108 6.53 -6.32 -29.04
C GLY A 108 7.39 -6.90 -27.92
N ASN A 109 7.48 -6.23 -26.78
CA ASN A 109 8.13 -6.73 -25.58
C ASN A 109 7.12 -7.45 -24.69
N GLU A 110 7.18 -8.78 -24.62
CA GLU A 110 6.24 -9.58 -23.82
C GLU A 110 6.31 -9.27 -22.32
N THR A 111 7.49 -8.91 -21.81
CA THR A 111 7.67 -8.51 -20.41
C THR A 111 6.97 -7.19 -20.13
N ALA A 112 7.07 -6.21 -21.04
CA ALA A 112 6.38 -4.94 -20.90
C ALA A 112 4.85 -5.13 -20.90
N ALA A 113 4.32 -5.89 -21.85
CA ALA A 113 2.90 -6.21 -21.91
C ALA A 113 2.38 -6.90 -20.64
N LYS A 114 3.15 -7.82 -20.08
CA LYS A 114 2.82 -8.50 -18.82
C LYS A 114 2.84 -7.54 -17.62
N ASN A 115 3.81 -6.64 -17.57
CA ASN A 115 3.89 -5.62 -16.51
C ASN A 115 2.70 -4.67 -16.55
N GLU A 116 2.31 -4.22 -17.75
CA GLU A 116 1.12 -3.37 -17.96
C GLU A 116 -0.16 -4.08 -17.49
N GLN A 117 -0.34 -5.33 -17.88
CA GLN A 117 -1.49 -6.14 -17.46
C GLN A 117 -1.55 -6.30 -15.94
N GLN A 118 -0.43 -6.58 -15.29
CA GLN A 118 -0.37 -6.77 -13.84
C GLN A 118 -0.66 -5.49 -13.05
N HIS A 119 -0.42 -4.33 -13.65
CA HIS A 119 -0.55 -3.03 -12.98
C HIS A 119 -1.76 -2.21 -13.44
N ALA A 120 -2.57 -2.77 -14.35
CA ALA A 120 -3.66 -2.08 -15.02
C ALA A 120 -4.70 -1.50 -14.04
N GLU A 121 -5.15 -2.28 -13.08
CA GLU A 121 -6.17 -1.87 -12.11
C GLU A 121 -5.71 -0.70 -11.23
N PHE A 122 -4.45 -0.70 -10.81
CA PHE A 122 -3.88 0.43 -10.06
C PHE A 122 -3.83 1.68 -10.93
N LEU A 123 -3.36 1.58 -12.16
CA LEU A 123 -3.26 2.71 -13.08
C LEU A 123 -4.62 3.28 -13.45
N GLU A 124 -5.64 2.45 -13.55
CA GLU A 124 -7.01 2.85 -13.86
C GLU A 124 -7.70 3.52 -12.66
N GLN A 125 -7.56 2.95 -11.47
CA GLN A 125 -8.29 3.38 -10.27
C GLN A 125 -7.62 4.54 -9.54
N VAL A 126 -6.29 4.62 -9.57
CA VAL A 126 -5.51 5.68 -8.88
C VAL A 126 -4.85 6.57 -9.92
N THR A 127 -5.38 7.77 -10.12
CA THR A 127 -5.00 8.63 -11.25
C THR A 127 -4.46 10.00 -10.83
N GLY A 128 -3.73 10.64 -11.74
CA GLY A 128 -3.28 12.03 -11.61
C GLY A 128 -2.50 12.31 -10.33
N ALA A 129 -2.81 13.44 -9.68
CA ALA A 129 -2.15 13.89 -8.45
C ALA A 129 -2.32 12.91 -7.28
N GLU A 130 -3.41 12.14 -7.26
CA GLU A 130 -3.63 11.12 -6.24
C GLU A 130 -2.62 9.99 -6.37
N ARG A 131 -2.37 9.51 -7.59
CA ARG A 131 -1.32 8.50 -7.86
C ARG A 131 0.06 8.99 -7.43
N GLU A 132 0.42 10.21 -7.81
CA GLU A 132 1.71 10.81 -7.42
C GLU A 132 1.87 10.89 -5.90
N ARG A 133 0.80 11.25 -5.18
CA ARG A 133 0.79 11.32 -3.72
C ARG A 133 1.03 9.95 -3.08
N TYR A 134 0.40 8.90 -3.57
CA TYR A 134 0.61 7.55 -3.05
C TYR A 134 1.99 6.99 -3.40
N LEU A 135 2.49 7.23 -4.62
CA LEU A 135 3.85 6.84 -4.98
C LEU A 135 4.90 7.55 -4.10
N LYS A 136 4.74 8.84 -3.82
CA LYS A 136 5.60 9.56 -2.87
C LYS A 136 5.50 8.98 -1.46
N TRP A 137 4.31 8.60 -1.03
CA TRP A 137 4.11 7.95 0.26
C TRP A 137 4.79 6.59 0.33
N PHE A 138 4.72 5.77 -0.72
CA PHE A 138 5.46 4.51 -0.78
C PHE A 138 6.97 4.71 -0.61
N TRP A 139 7.55 5.74 -1.22
CA TRP A 139 8.97 6.07 -1.04
C TRP A 139 9.36 6.37 0.41
N THR A 140 8.43 6.74 1.26
CA THR A 140 8.67 7.01 2.68
C THR A 140 8.54 5.76 3.57
N GLN A 141 8.03 4.67 3.03
CA GLN A 141 7.79 3.46 3.81
C GLN A 141 9.04 2.57 3.85
N PRO A 142 9.31 1.91 4.99
CA PRO A 142 10.47 1.04 5.14
C PRO A 142 10.30 -0.28 4.40
N LEU A 143 11.44 -0.95 4.16
CA LEU A 143 11.49 -2.33 3.63
C LEU A 143 11.43 -3.38 4.74
N TRP A 144 11.72 -3.00 5.96
CA TRP A 144 11.71 -3.86 7.15
C TRP A 144 11.39 -3.04 8.40
N LEU A 145 10.91 -3.71 9.44
CA LEU A 145 10.65 -3.12 10.75
C LEU A 145 11.38 -3.92 11.83
N ASP A 146 11.99 -3.21 12.78
CA ASP A 146 12.46 -3.77 14.04
C ASP A 146 11.43 -3.39 15.12
N LEU A 147 10.79 -4.40 15.69
CA LEU A 147 9.74 -4.22 16.69
C LEU A 147 10.28 -4.30 18.13
N GLY A 148 11.57 -4.54 18.27
CA GLY A 148 12.21 -4.69 19.56
C GLY A 148 11.81 -5.99 20.23
N GLY A 149 12.46 -7.10 19.92
CA GLY A 149 12.17 -8.44 20.48
C GLY A 149 12.60 -8.60 21.93
#